data_ee7d1319f0468e3b84cc3c1dd3f327f0
#
_entry.id   ee7d1319f0468e3b84cc3c1dd3f327f0
#
_cell.length_a   1.000
_cell.length_b   1.000
_cell.length_c   1.000
_cell.angle_alpha   90.00
_cell.angle_beta   90.00
_cell.angle_gamma   90.00
#
_symmetry.space_group_name_H-M   'P 1'
#
loop_
_entity.id
_entity.type
_entity.pdbx_description
1 polymer ?
#
loop_
_entity_poly.entity_id
_entity_poly.type
_entity_poly.pdbx_seq_one_letter_code
_entity_poly.pdbx_strand_id
1 'polypeptide(L)'
;MKESIRAAVLQALAIQDREKKAQKDREMTALILAHPSYQAAQTVATYLPMDHEFDSYGLIEAAQAAGKRVLVPKVVGPGQMVFLPYDPSQLVESYFGVLEPRTGQAVDKADIDLIHVPGVAFNGRGYRIGHGGGYYDRYLADYQGATISTIYDFQRKEFSEENHDIPVQEVIYR
;
A
#
# COMPACT_ATOMS: atom_id res chain seq x y z
N MET A 1 19.42 12.80 3.47
CA MET A 1 18.30 13.52 2.87
C MET A 1 16.99 12.73 2.90
N LYS A 2 16.99 11.47 2.44
CA LYS A 2 15.76 10.64 2.50
C LYS A 2 15.28 10.41 3.92
N GLU A 3 16.19 10.24 4.87
CA GLU A 3 15.84 10.08 6.28
C GLU A 3 15.15 11.32 6.85
N SER A 4 15.61 12.52 6.49
CA SER A 4 14.97 13.75 6.95
C SER A 4 13.59 13.95 6.32
N ILE A 5 13.42 13.59 5.05
CA ILE A 5 12.11 13.60 4.39
C ILE A 5 11.17 12.62 5.09
N ARG A 6 11.64 11.39 5.33
CA ARG A 6 10.86 10.37 6.00
C ARG A 6 10.38 10.85 7.37
N ALA A 7 11.29 11.39 8.18
CA ALA A 7 10.96 11.87 9.52
C ALA A 7 9.91 12.98 9.49
N ALA A 8 10.08 13.95 8.59
CA ALA A 8 9.15 15.07 8.46
C ALA A 8 7.76 14.61 8.03
N VAL A 9 7.67 13.70 7.08
CA VAL A 9 6.39 13.17 6.59
C VAL A 9 5.70 12.31 7.65
N LEU A 10 6.45 11.46 8.35
CA LEU A 10 5.88 10.65 9.43
C LEU A 10 5.28 11.53 10.52
N GLN A 11 5.94 12.64 10.85
CA GLN A 11 5.40 13.59 11.82
C GLN A 11 4.10 14.24 11.30
N ALA A 12 4.07 14.65 10.04
CA ALA A 12 2.86 15.22 9.44
C ALA A 12 1.71 14.23 9.42
N LEU A 13 2.00 12.97 9.12
CA LEU A 13 1.00 11.89 9.16
C LEU A 13 0.40 11.74 10.56
N ALA A 14 1.25 11.79 11.59
CA ALA A 14 0.82 11.60 12.98
C ALA A 14 -0.07 12.72 13.51
N ILE A 15 0.12 13.95 13.03
CA ILE A 15 -0.59 15.13 13.56
C ILE A 15 -1.76 15.59 12.69
N GLN A 16 -2.06 14.92 11.59
CA GLN A 16 -3.14 15.34 10.70
C GLN A 16 -4.50 15.24 11.40
N ASP A 17 -5.43 16.12 11.00
CA ASP A 17 -6.77 16.13 11.52
C ASP A 17 -7.53 14.86 11.11
N ARG A 18 -8.14 14.17 12.08
CA ARG A 18 -8.81 12.89 11.85
C ARG A 18 -10.01 13.00 10.93
N GLU A 19 -10.80 14.06 11.06
CA GLU A 19 -11.99 14.25 10.22
C GLU A 19 -11.60 14.54 8.77
N LYS A 20 -10.59 15.37 8.57
CA LYS A 20 -10.07 15.67 7.24
C LYS A 20 -9.46 14.42 6.60
N LYS A 21 -8.71 13.64 7.40
CA LYS A 21 -8.15 12.38 6.93
C LYS A 21 -9.25 11.44 6.47
N ALA A 22 -10.29 11.25 7.28
CA ALA A 22 -11.40 10.36 6.95
C ALA A 22 -12.09 10.79 5.65
N GLN A 23 -12.29 12.10 5.45
CA GLN A 23 -12.87 12.63 4.22
C GLN A 23 -11.98 12.32 3.01
N LYS A 24 -10.69 12.57 3.11
CA LYS A 24 -9.73 12.28 2.05
C LYS A 24 -9.69 10.78 1.73
N ASP A 25 -9.72 9.95 2.76
CA ASP A 25 -9.71 8.49 2.59
C ASP A 25 -10.95 8.01 1.83
N ARG A 26 -12.12 8.56 2.13
CA ARG A 26 -13.35 8.23 1.39
C ARG A 26 -13.26 8.67 -0.07
N GLU A 27 -12.73 9.87 -0.32
CA GLU A 27 -12.58 10.38 -1.69
C GLU A 27 -11.60 9.53 -2.49
N MET A 28 -10.48 9.16 -1.91
CA MET A 28 -9.47 8.33 -2.59
C MET A 28 -9.97 6.92 -2.81
N THR A 29 -10.70 6.34 -1.85
CA THR A 29 -11.33 5.03 -2.03
C THR A 29 -12.25 5.05 -3.24
N ALA A 30 -13.11 6.07 -3.36
CA ALA A 30 -14.01 6.20 -4.51
C ALA A 30 -13.23 6.26 -5.83
N LEU A 31 -12.09 6.96 -5.85
CA LEU A 31 -11.25 7.06 -7.04
C LEU A 31 -10.60 5.72 -7.41
N ILE A 32 -10.14 4.94 -6.43
CA ILE A 32 -9.64 3.59 -6.70
C ILE A 32 -10.74 2.73 -7.31
N LEU A 33 -11.93 2.72 -6.70
CA LEU A 33 -13.03 1.88 -7.15
C LEU A 33 -13.46 2.20 -8.58
N ALA A 34 -13.31 3.45 -9.01
CA ALA A 34 -13.61 3.89 -10.36
C ALA A 34 -12.45 3.67 -11.34
N HIS A 35 -11.26 3.35 -10.86
CA HIS A 35 -10.08 3.23 -11.70
C HIS A 35 -10.14 1.98 -12.57
N PRO A 36 -9.80 2.07 -13.87
CA PRO A 36 -9.86 0.89 -14.78
C PRO A 36 -9.03 -0.30 -14.31
N SER A 37 -7.86 -0.07 -13.71
CA SER A 37 -7.01 -1.15 -13.20
C SER A 37 -7.69 -1.92 -12.08
N TYR A 38 -8.43 -1.23 -11.22
CA TYR A 38 -9.21 -1.89 -10.17
C TYR A 38 -10.39 -2.65 -10.76
N GLN A 39 -11.13 -2.02 -11.66
CA GLN A 39 -12.33 -2.65 -12.23
C GLN A 39 -12.00 -3.92 -13.00
N ALA A 40 -10.85 -3.95 -13.69
CA ALA A 40 -10.41 -5.12 -14.43
C ALA A 40 -9.82 -6.22 -13.54
N ALA A 41 -9.41 -5.90 -12.31
CA ALA A 41 -8.73 -6.83 -11.42
C ALA A 41 -9.70 -7.82 -10.79
N GLN A 42 -9.32 -9.09 -10.72
CA GLN A 42 -10.00 -10.11 -9.95
C GLN A 42 -9.31 -10.33 -8.60
N THR A 43 -7.99 -10.22 -8.57
CA THR A 43 -7.16 -10.37 -7.37
C THR A 43 -6.45 -9.06 -7.08
N VAL A 44 -6.76 -8.49 -5.92
CA VAL A 44 -6.23 -7.20 -5.47
C VAL A 44 -5.45 -7.40 -4.18
N ALA A 45 -4.20 -6.96 -4.16
CA ALA A 45 -3.38 -6.95 -2.96
C ALA A 45 -3.35 -5.54 -2.39
N THR A 46 -3.53 -5.44 -1.08
CA THR A 46 -3.45 -4.18 -0.36
C THR A 46 -2.75 -4.40 0.97
N TYR A 47 -2.61 -3.38 1.77
CA TYR A 47 -1.97 -3.48 3.08
C TYR A 47 -2.98 -3.18 4.18
N LEU A 48 -2.71 -3.72 5.36
CA LEU A 48 -3.49 -3.39 6.56
C LEU A 48 -2.87 -2.13 7.16
N PRO A 49 -3.66 -1.07 7.37
CA PRO A 49 -3.10 0.23 7.69
C PRO A 49 -2.75 0.39 9.16
N MET A 50 -1.72 1.19 9.43
CA MET A 50 -1.55 1.83 10.72
C MET A 50 -2.50 3.04 10.81
N ASP A 51 -2.72 3.54 12.02
CA ASP A 51 -3.71 4.61 12.27
C ASP A 51 -3.46 5.88 11.44
N HIS A 52 -2.20 6.18 11.15
CA HIS A 52 -1.83 7.39 10.41
C HIS A 52 -1.84 7.21 8.89
N GLU A 53 -1.98 5.98 8.42
CA GLU A 53 -1.99 5.68 6.99
C GLU A 53 -3.39 5.79 6.40
N PHE A 54 -3.46 5.80 5.05
CA PHE A 54 -4.72 5.68 4.35
C PHE A 54 -5.50 4.47 4.86
N ASP A 55 -6.77 4.66 5.16
CA ASP A 55 -7.64 3.59 5.65
C ASP A 55 -8.04 2.67 4.49
N SER A 56 -7.31 1.57 4.33
CA SER A 56 -7.55 0.60 3.27
C SER A 56 -8.72 -0.34 3.55
N TYR A 57 -9.31 -0.31 4.73
CA TYR A 57 -10.45 -1.19 5.04
C TYR A 57 -11.65 -0.92 4.15
N GLY A 58 -11.90 0.32 3.78
CA GLY A 58 -12.97 0.66 2.83
C GLY A 58 -12.77 0.00 1.47
N LEU A 59 -11.54 -0.03 0.99
CA LEU A 59 -11.17 -0.72 -0.24
C LEU A 59 -11.37 -2.24 -0.09
N ILE A 60 -10.91 -2.80 1.01
CA ILE A 60 -11.05 -4.25 1.28
C ILE A 60 -12.52 -4.66 1.28
N GLU A 61 -13.35 -3.94 2.02
CA GLU A 61 -14.78 -4.23 2.10
C GLU A 61 -15.46 -4.16 0.74
N ALA A 62 -15.18 -3.10 -0.02
CA ALA A 62 -15.76 -2.93 -1.35
C ALA A 62 -15.31 -4.02 -2.32
N ALA A 63 -14.03 -4.38 -2.29
CA ALA A 63 -13.50 -5.42 -3.16
C ALA A 63 -14.11 -6.79 -2.85
N GLN A 64 -14.24 -7.13 -1.57
CA GLN A 64 -14.89 -8.38 -1.16
C GLN A 64 -16.37 -8.40 -1.56
N ALA A 65 -17.07 -7.30 -1.37
CA ALA A 65 -18.48 -7.19 -1.77
C ALA A 65 -18.65 -7.35 -3.29
N ALA A 66 -17.66 -6.94 -4.07
CA ALA A 66 -17.64 -7.09 -5.52
C ALA A 66 -17.21 -8.49 -5.99
N GLY A 67 -16.94 -9.41 -5.05
CA GLY A 67 -16.51 -10.76 -5.39
C GLY A 67 -15.04 -10.88 -5.78
N LYS A 68 -14.24 -9.87 -5.50
CA LYS A 68 -12.79 -9.90 -5.79
C LYS A 68 -12.05 -10.63 -4.67
N ARG A 69 -10.93 -11.22 -5.04
CA ARG A 69 -10.01 -11.84 -4.08
C ARG A 69 -9.11 -10.76 -3.51
N VAL A 70 -9.09 -10.64 -2.19
CA VAL A 70 -8.28 -9.63 -1.50
C VAL A 70 -7.12 -10.30 -0.78
N LEU A 71 -5.92 -9.78 -1.00
CA LEU A 71 -4.68 -10.27 -0.39
C LEU A 71 -4.04 -9.18 0.45
N VAL A 72 -3.35 -9.60 1.52
CA VAL A 72 -2.59 -8.70 2.38
C VAL A 72 -1.19 -9.27 2.63
N PRO A 73 -0.20 -8.41 2.98
CA PRO A 73 1.18 -8.86 3.04
C PRO A 73 1.52 -9.58 4.32
N LYS A 74 2.49 -10.49 4.22
CA LYS A 74 3.13 -11.15 5.33
C LYS A 74 4.64 -11.14 5.11
N VAL A 75 5.38 -10.66 6.11
CA VAL A 75 6.84 -10.71 6.10
C VAL A 75 7.27 -12.13 6.47
N VAL A 76 8.09 -12.75 5.61
CA VAL A 76 8.53 -14.13 5.79
C VAL A 76 10.03 -14.26 6.01
N GLY A 77 10.77 -13.17 5.96
CA GLY A 77 12.20 -13.12 6.19
C GLY A 77 12.73 -11.71 5.97
N PRO A 78 14.03 -11.47 6.22
CA PRO A 78 14.60 -10.14 5.98
C PRO A 78 14.45 -9.70 4.53
N GLY A 79 13.72 -8.60 4.32
CA GLY A 79 13.45 -8.05 2.99
C GLY A 79 12.51 -8.89 2.14
N GLN A 80 11.92 -9.95 2.68
CA GLN A 80 11.06 -10.88 1.95
C GLN A 80 9.64 -10.81 2.45
N MET A 81 8.69 -10.65 1.52
CA MET A 81 7.26 -10.72 1.84
C MET A 81 6.50 -11.47 0.77
N VAL A 82 5.34 -11.97 1.18
CA VAL A 82 4.38 -12.62 0.29
C VAL A 82 3.01 -12.02 0.55
N PHE A 83 2.06 -12.26 -0.35
CA PHE A 83 0.67 -11.88 -0.16
C PHE A 83 -0.18 -13.12 0.05
N LEU A 84 -1.02 -13.08 1.07
CA LEU A 84 -1.92 -14.16 1.46
C LEU A 84 -3.37 -13.64 1.45
N PRO A 85 -4.37 -14.56 1.27
CA PRO A 85 -5.77 -14.17 1.35
C PRO A 85 -6.09 -13.45 2.66
N TYR A 86 -6.83 -12.36 2.58
CA TYR A 86 -7.29 -11.63 3.74
C TYR A 86 -8.41 -12.39 4.45
N ASP A 87 -8.20 -12.72 5.72
CA ASP A 87 -9.20 -13.33 6.59
C ASP A 87 -9.05 -12.67 7.96
N PRO A 88 -10.02 -11.84 8.36
CA PRO A 88 -9.90 -11.09 9.63
C PRO A 88 -9.83 -12.01 10.85
N SER A 89 -10.30 -13.26 10.75
CA SER A 89 -10.22 -14.21 11.87
C SER A 89 -8.82 -14.81 12.05
N GLN A 90 -7.91 -14.60 11.09
CA GLN A 90 -6.58 -15.20 11.09
C GLN A 90 -5.46 -14.16 11.19
N LEU A 91 -5.77 -12.96 11.65
CA LEU A 91 -4.77 -11.89 11.78
C LEU A 91 -4.07 -11.95 13.13
N VAL A 92 -2.76 -11.68 13.11
CA VAL A 92 -1.94 -11.54 14.31
C VAL A 92 -1.07 -10.29 14.18
N GLU A 93 -0.67 -9.72 15.31
CA GLU A 93 0.27 -8.60 15.30
C GLU A 93 1.66 -9.11 14.98
N SER A 94 2.29 -8.50 13.95
CA SER A 94 3.64 -8.86 13.53
C SER A 94 4.69 -8.21 14.45
N TYR A 95 5.95 -8.61 14.25
CA TYR A 95 7.09 -7.99 14.94
C TYR A 95 7.12 -6.46 14.76
N PHE A 96 6.61 -5.95 13.62
CA PHE A 96 6.61 -4.52 13.31
C PHE A 96 5.39 -3.77 13.86
N GLY A 97 4.52 -4.44 14.62
CA GLY A 97 3.32 -3.83 15.19
C GLY A 97 2.16 -3.70 14.21
N VAL A 98 2.28 -4.22 13.00
CA VAL A 98 1.18 -4.25 12.02
C VAL A 98 0.54 -5.63 11.99
N LEU A 99 -0.76 -5.67 11.70
CA LEU A 99 -1.45 -6.94 11.56
C LEU A 99 -1.00 -7.64 10.27
N GLU A 100 -0.91 -8.97 10.36
CA GLU A 100 -0.63 -9.80 9.19
C GLU A 100 -1.31 -11.15 9.35
N PRO A 101 -1.53 -11.90 8.25
CA PRO A 101 -2.11 -13.25 8.35
C PRO A 101 -1.20 -14.18 9.16
N ARG A 102 -1.81 -14.95 10.06
CA ARG A 102 -1.08 -15.94 10.86
C ARG A 102 -0.54 -17.05 9.96
N THR A 103 -1.43 -17.59 9.12
CA THR A 103 -1.14 -18.69 8.21
C THR A 103 -1.85 -18.46 6.89
N GLY A 104 -1.52 -19.25 5.92
CA GLY A 104 -2.14 -19.20 4.62
C GLY A 104 -1.14 -19.58 3.55
N GLN A 105 -1.64 -19.75 2.34
CA GLN A 105 -0.80 -20.05 1.20
C GLN A 105 -0.56 -18.79 0.41
N ALA A 106 0.73 -18.48 0.15
CA ALA A 106 1.12 -17.36 -0.65
C ALA A 106 0.54 -17.48 -2.06
N VAL A 107 0.02 -16.38 -2.59
CA VAL A 107 -0.48 -16.32 -3.95
C VAL A 107 0.66 -15.90 -4.87
N ASP A 108 0.81 -16.60 -5.98
CA ASP A 108 1.85 -16.30 -6.95
C ASP A 108 1.70 -14.87 -7.47
N LYS A 109 2.83 -14.19 -7.60
CA LYS A 109 2.90 -12.81 -8.09
C LYS A 109 2.20 -12.66 -9.45
N ALA A 110 2.31 -13.66 -10.32
CA ALA A 110 1.67 -13.66 -11.63
C ALA A 110 0.15 -13.67 -11.58
N ASP A 111 -0.44 -14.07 -10.45
CA ASP A 111 -1.88 -14.14 -10.26
C ASP A 111 -2.46 -12.91 -9.57
N ILE A 112 -1.64 -11.92 -9.25
CA ILE A 112 -2.08 -10.66 -8.65
C ILE A 112 -2.26 -9.62 -9.74
N ASP A 113 -3.48 -9.08 -9.87
CA ASP A 113 -3.83 -8.16 -10.96
C ASP A 113 -3.55 -6.71 -10.61
N LEU A 114 -3.65 -6.35 -9.34
CA LEU A 114 -3.44 -4.99 -8.86
C LEU A 114 -2.82 -5.03 -7.47
N ILE A 115 -1.76 -4.26 -7.26
CA ILE A 115 -1.18 -4.05 -5.93
C ILE A 115 -1.37 -2.59 -5.54
N HIS A 116 -2.04 -2.37 -4.41
CA HIS A 116 -2.16 -1.09 -3.75
C HIS A 116 -0.96 -0.92 -2.82
N VAL A 117 -0.08 -0.01 -3.17
CA VAL A 117 1.28 0.09 -2.60
C VAL A 117 1.35 1.21 -1.55
N PRO A 118 1.80 0.91 -0.31
CA PRO A 118 2.01 1.93 0.70
C PRO A 118 3.34 2.66 0.50
N GLY A 119 3.49 3.80 1.20
CA GLY A 119 4.76 4.52 1.22
C GLY A 119 4.67 5.74 2.10
N VAL A 120 5.82 6.31 2.44
CA VAL A 120 5.91 7.49 3.30
C VAL A 120 5.93 8.76 2.46
N ALA A 121 6.74 8.82 1.43
CA ALA A 121 6.83 9.98 0.55
C ALA A 121 6.95 9.54 -0.90
N PHE A 122 6.40 10.34 -1.82
CA PHE A 122 6.37 10.03 -3.25
C PHE A 122 6.87 11.22 -4.06
N ASN A 123 7.68 10.97 -5.08
CA ASN A 123 8.06 12.02 -6.02
C ASN A 123 7.11 12.04 -7.23
N GLY A 124 7.28 13.00 -8.11
CA GLY A 124 6.40 13.19 -9.26
C GLY A 124 6.48 12.10 -10.32
N ARG A 125 7.42 11.18 -10.19
CA ARG A 125 7.61 10.06 -11.12
C ARG A 125 7.11 8.73 -10.57
N GLY A 126 6.46 8.75 -9.40
CA GLY A 126 5.89 7.55 -8.77
C GLY A 126 6.85 6.75 -7.91
N TYR A 127 8.08 7.20 -7.75
CA TYR A 127 9.03 6.57 -6.84
C TYR A 127 8.73 6.98 -5.41
N ARG A 128 9.06 6.10 -4.46
CA ARG A 128 8.65 6.30 -3.08
C ARG A 128 9.76 6.01 -2.09
N ILE A 129 9.67 6.71 -0.97
CA ILE A 129 10.43 6.42 0.24
C ILE A 129 9.50 5.61 1.14
N GLY A 130 9.91 4.39 1.49
CA GLY A 130 9.17 3.54 2.42
C GLY A 130 9.68 3.70 3.85
N HIS A 131 9.42 2.69 4.68
CA HIS A 131 9.86 2.67 6.07
C HIS A 131 11.31 2.18 6.26
N GLY A 132 12.01 1.86 5.17
CA GLY A 132 13.43 1.51 5.19
C GLY A 132 13.77 0.05 4.91
N GLY A 133 12.77 -0.85 4.92
CA GLY A 133 13.02 -2.29 4.72
C GLY A 133 13.18 -2.74 3.28
N GLY A 134 12.74 -1.93 2.31
CA GLY A 134 12.85 -2.25 0.88
C GLY A 134 11.95 -3.39 0.41
N TYR A 135 10.93 -3.75 1.18
CA TYR A 135 10.06 -4.88 0.88
C TYR A 135 9.33 -4.73 -0.44
N TYR A 136 8.74 -3.56 -0.69
CA TYR A 136 7.96 -3.34 -1.90
C TYR A 136 8.83 -3.17 -3.13
N ASP A 137 9.98 -2.50 -3.04
CA ASP A 137 10.89 -2.40 -4.17
C ASP A 137 11.39 -3.77 -4.61
N ARG A 138 11.70 -4.64 -3.66
CA ARG A 138 12.11 -6.03 -3.97
C ARG A 138 10.96 -6.83 -4.57
N TYR A 139 9.77 -6.73 -3.96
CA TYR A 139 8.61 -7.49 -4.45
C TYR A 139 8.20 -7.05 -5.84
N LEU A 140 8.20 -5.76 -6.12
CA LEU A 140 7.75 -5.19 -7.39
C LEU A 140 8.76 -5.34 -8.51
N ALA A 141 10.03 -5.70 -8.22
CA ALA A 141 11.10 -5.75 -9.22
C ALA A 141 10.76 -6.66 -10.40
N ASP A 142 10.05 -7.76 -10.17
CA ASP A 142 9.64 -8.71 -11.20
C ASP A 142 8.13 -8.88 -11.30
N TYR A 143 7.36 -7.89 -10.81
CA TYR A 143 5.92 -7.89 -10.89
C TYR A 143 5.47 -7.25 -12.21
N GLN A 144 4.53 -7.91 -12.92
CA GLN A 144 4.07 -7.49 -14.24
C GLN A 144 2.69 -6.84 -14.24
N GLY A 145 2.00 -6.83 -13.10
CA GLY A 145 0.65 -6.30 -13.00
C GLY A 145 0.59 -4.79 -12.74
N ALA A 146 -0.60 -4.30 -12.44
CA ALA A 146 -0.83 -2.88 -12.18
C ALA A 146 -0.48 -2.50 -10.73
N THR A 147 -0.06 -1.27 -10.53
CA THR A 147 0.21 -0.70 -9.20
C THR A 147 -0.48 0.64 -9.04
N ILE A 148 -0.98 0.91 -7.84
CA ILE A 148 -1.65 2.15 -7.49
C ILE A 148 -1.33 2.51 -6.04
N SER A 149 -1.22 3.79 -5.75
CA SER A 149 -1.03 4.28 -4.38
C SER A 149 -2.00 5.41 -4.09
N THR A 150 -2.36 5.55 -2.81
CA THR A 150 -3.18 6.65 -2.31
C THR A 150 -2.40 7.37 -1.23
N ILE A 151 -2.21 8.66 -1.40
CA ILE A 151 -1.38 9.46 -0.50
C ILE A 151 -2.05 10.79 -0.20
N TYR A 152 -1.63 11.42 0.89
CA TYR A 152 -2.03 12.78 1.20
C TYR A 152 -1.08 13.74 0.48
N ASP A 153 -1.57 14.92 0.12
CA ASP A 153 -0.79 15.89 -0.65
C ASP A 153 0.57 16.19 0.00
N PHE A 154 0.64 16.25 1.33
CA PHE A 154 1.89 16.52 2.04
C PHE A 154 2.92 15.37 1.95
N GLN A 155 2.54 14.21 1.43
CA GLN A 155 3.48 13.12 1.18
C GLN A 155 4.23 13.27 -0.16
N ARG A 156 3.87 14.27 -0.96
CA ARG A 156 4.54 14.55 -2.23
C ARG A 156 5.80 15.35 -1.95
N LYS A 157 6.95 14.81 -2.32
CA LYS A 157 8.26 15.42 -2.07
C LYS A 157 9.17 15.26 -3.27
N GLU A 158 10.15 16.15 -3.38
CA GLU A 158 11.19 16.04 -4.39
C GLU A 158 12.35 15.24 -3.80
N PHE A 159 12.75 14.20 -4.49
CA PHE A 159 13.94 13.41 -4.18
C PHE A 159 14.30 12.59 -5.41
N SER A 160 15.55 12.12 -5.44
CA SER A 160 16.02 11.26 -6.52
C SER A 160 15.86 9.80 -6.15
N GLU A 161 15.39 9.02 -7.10
CA GLU A 161 15.31 7.56 -6.94
C GLU A 161 16.68 6.91 -7.11
N GLU A 162 16.81 5.69 -6.58
CA GLU A 162 17.96 4.84 -6.76
C GLU A 162 17.67 3.79 -7.85
N ASN A 163 18.72 3.13 -8.37
CA ASN A 163 18.57 2.22 -9.50
C ASN A 163 17.66 1.02 -9.21
N HIS A 164 17.56 0.60 -7.95
CA HIS A 164 16.72 -0.54 -7.55
C HIS A 164 15.29 -0.14 -7.21
N ASP A 165 14.97 1.14 -7.17
CA ASP A 165 13.63 1.60 -6.84
C ASP A 165 12.68 1.34 -8.01
N ILE A 166 11.45 0.93 -7.68
CA ILE A 166 10.41 0.62 -8.66
C ILE A 166 9.28 1.63 -8.51
N PRO A 167 8.92 2.36 -9.58
CA PRO A 167 7.85 3.37 -9.48
C PRO A 167 6.48 2.71 -9.46
N VAL A 168 5.54 3.39 -8.78
CA VAL A 168 4.13 3.04 -8.84
C VAL A 168 3.53 3.68 -10.08
N GLN A 169 2.69 2.94 -10.80
CA GLN A 169 2.14 3.40 -12.08
C GLN A 169 1.13 4.53 -11.92
N GLU A 170 0.34 4.52 -10.86
CA GLU A 170 -0.69 5.52 -10.61
C GLU A 170 -0.66 5.96 -9.15
N VAL A 171 -0.57 7.27 -8.92
CA VAL A 171 -0.57 7.83 -7.56
C VAL A 171 -1.76 8.78 -7.44
N ILE A 172 -2.72 8.42 -6.60
CA ILE A 172 -3.88 9.26 -6.27
C ILE A 172 -3.54 10.05 -5.02
N TYR A 173 -3.81 11.34 -5.02
CA TYR A 173 -3.54 12.16 -3.84
C TYR A 173 -4.68 13.14 -3.52
N ARG A 174 -4.82 13.50 -2.21
CA ARG A 174 -5.75 14.51 -1.69
C ARG A 174 -5.14 15.33 -0.58
#